data_58639f5563bd3c4808882371ca5add03
#
_entry.id   58639f5563bd3c4808882371ca5add03
#
_cell.length_a   1.000
_cell.length_b   1.000
_cell.length_c   1.000
_cell.angle_alpha   90.00
_cell.angle_beta   90.00
_cell.angle_gamma   90.00
#
_symmetry.space_group_name_H-M   'P 1'
#
loop_
_entity.id
_entity.type
_entity.pdbx_description
1 polymer ?
#
loop_
_entity_poly.entity_id
_entity_poly.type
_entity_poly.pdbx_seq_one_letter_code
_entity_poly.pdbx_strand_id
1 'polypeptide(L)'
;VLMTNSDVVVMVDDGWKDLWSLRNENPLNDAETLRYGVKGQIIELGKKPNSLSDIDGQYTGLIKISHHKIKDFISFYDQLDRFILYEGREFKQMYMTTFLQLLIDAGWTIMPARVNHGWLEVDTVDDLKLYERLSEEGKLDVLWKVNE
;
A
#
# COMPACT_ATOMS: atom_id res chain seq x y z
N VAL A 1 8.23 -0.74 10.02
CA VAL A 1 8.94 -0.55 8.73
C VAL A 1 10.45 -0.43 8.96
N LEU A 2 10.93 0.48 9.84
CA LEU A 2 12.36 0.71 10.06
C LEU A 2 13.11 -0.51 10.62
N MET A 3 12.47 -1.31 11.44
CA MET A 3 13.07 -2.49 12.09
C MET A 3 13.18 -3.72 11.17
N THR A 4 12.51 -3.72 10.03
CA THR A 4 12.58 -4.84 9.07
C THR A 4 13.91 -4.82 8.33
N ASN A 5 14.67 -5.91 8.43
CA ASN A 5 16.00 -6.02 7.82
C ASN A 5 15.92 -6.50 6.37
N SER A 6 15.44 -5.63 5.49
CA SER A 6 15.34 -5.87 4.04
C SER A 6 15.61 -4.58 3.27
N ASP A 7 16.01 -4.71 2.00
CA ASP A 7 16.41 -3.58 1.17
C ASP A 7 15.26 -2.66 0.81
N VAL A 8 14.11 -3.23 0.45
CA VAL A 8 12.89 -2.51 0.19
C VAL A 8 11.79 -3.09 1.07
N VAL A 9 11.16 -2.24 1.86
CA VAL A 9 10.09 -2.61 2.79
C VAL A 9 8.95 -1.63 2.63
N VAL A 10 7.73 -2.14 2.51
CA VAL A 10 6.51 -1.33 2.50
C VAL A 10 5.63 -1.70 3.68
N MET A 11 4.94 -0.73 4.26
CA MET A 11 3.96 -1.00 5.29
C MET A 11 2.67 -1.52 4.64
N VAL A 12 2.13 -2.60 5.19
CA VAL A 12 0.91 -3.24 4.72
C VAL A 12 -0.02 -3.48 5.89
N ASP A 13 -1.27 -3.05 5.77
CA ASP A 13 -2.32 -3.31 6.74
C ASP A 13 -3.05 -4.61 6.39
N ASP A 14 -2.92 -5.63 7.24
CA ASP A 14 -3.65 -6.90 7.10
C ASP A 14 -5.11 -6.77 7.55
N GLY A 15 -5.42 -5.79 8.41
CA GLY A 15 -6.77 -5.45 8.88
C GLY A 15 -7.55 -4.52 7.94
N TRP A 16 -7.02 -4.23 6.77
CA TRP A 16 -7.51 -3.26 5.79
C TRP A 16 -9.02 -3.32 5.52
N LYS A 17 -9.60 -4.52 5.53
CA LYS A 17 -10.99 -4.75 5.15
C LYS A 17 -11.97 -3.99 6.04
N ASP A 18 -11.67 -3.87 7.32
CA ASP A 18 -12.53 -3.15 8.27
C ASP A 18 -12.56 -1.67 7.93
N LEU A 19 -11.39 -1.07 7.65
CA LEU A 19 -11.28 0.33 7.25
C LEU A 19 -11.98 0.60 5.91
N TRP A 20 -11.72 -0.21 4.88
CA TRP A 20 -12.33 -0.05 3.56
C TRP A 20 -13.84 -0.24 3.57
N SER A 21 -14.36 -1.17 4.39
CA SER A 21 -15.80 -1.40 4.54
C SER A 21 -16.53 -0.25 5.26
N LEU A 22 -15.82 0.54 6.05
CA LEU A 22 -16.39 1.76 6.66
C LEU A 22 -16.44 2.94 5.69
N ARG A 23 -15.45 3.04 4.79
CA ARG A 23 -15.32 4.13 3.82
C ARG A 23 -16.15 3.91 2.56
N ASN A 24 -16.32 2.66 2.14
CA ASN A 24 -16.92 2.30 0.86
C ASN A 24 -18.05 1.28 1.06
N GLU A 25 -19.17 1.45 0.34
CA GLU A 25 -20.23 0.42 0.27
C GLU A 25 -19.69 -0.91 -0.30
N ASN A 26 -18.76 -0.82 -1.27
CA ASN A 26 -18.05 -1.96 -1.81
C ASN A 26 -16.54 -1.70 -1.76
N PRO A 27 -15.79 -2.37 -0.86
CA PRO A 27 -14.33 -2.21 -0.73
C PRO A 27 -13.55 -2.41 -2.03
N LEU A 28 -14.03 -3.26 -2.96
CA LEU A 28 -13.38 -3.51 -4.24
C LEU A 28 -13.36 -2.30 -5.18
N ASN A 29 -14.17 -1.27 -4.92
CA ASN A 29 -14.19 -0.07 -5.77
C ASN A 29 -12.88 0.72 -5.66
N ASP A 30 -12.26 0.70 -4.48
CA ASP A 30 -11.10 1.51 -4.13
C ASP A 30 -9.85 0.67 -3.83
N ALA A 31 -10.01 -0.55 -3.29
CA ALA A 31 -8.90 -1.43 -2.97
C ALA A 31 -8.08 -1.86 -4.20
N GLU A 32 -6.78 -2.07 -4.00
CA GLU A 32 -5.84 -2.62 -4.97
C GLU A 32 -5.45 -4.06 -4.60
N THR A 33 -4.98 -4.85 -5.58
CA THR A 33 -4.41 -6.17 -5.28
C THR A 33 -3.16 -6.04 -4.45
N LEU A 34 -2.94 -6.99 -3.55
CA LEU A 34 -1.67 -7.24 -2.88
C LEU A 34 -1.59 -8.72 -2.52
N ARG A 35 -0.55 -9.40 -2.99
CA ARG A 35 -0.38 -10.83 -2.79
C ARG A 35 1.00 -11.13 -2.19
N TYR A 36 1.01 -12.06 -1.23
CA TYR A 36 2.26 -12.56 -0.66
C TYR A 36 2.72 -13.83 -1.35
N GLY A 37 4.02 -13.94 -1.57
CA GLY A 37 4.68 -15.17 -2.00
C GLY A 37 4.97 -16.11 -0.82
N VAL A 38 5.45 -17.29 -1.14
CA VAL A 38 5.72 -18.36 -0.17
C VAL A 38 6.78 -18.02 0.90
N LYS A 39 7.62 -17.02 0.64
CA LYS A 39 8.63 -16.51 1.61
C LYS A 39 8.15 -15.25 2.33
N GLY A 40 6.87 -14.88 2.17
CA GLY A 40 6.28 -13.68 2.77
C GLY A 40 6.62 -12.37 2.05
N GLN A 41 7.36 -12.40 0.94
CA GLN A 41 7.59 -11.23 0.10
C GLN A 41 6.31 -10.85 -0.67
N ILE A 42 6.21 -9.59 -1.07
CA ILE A 42 5.15 -9.14 -1.98
C ILE A 42 5.50 -9.59 -3.40
N ILE A 43 4.55 -10.22 -4.07
CA ILE A 43 4.70 -10.70 -5.46
C ILE A 43 3.79 -9.96 -6.43
N GLU A 44 2.74 -9.32 -5.92
CA GLU A 44 1.84 -8.49 -6.70
C GLU A 44 1.25 -7.38 -5.83
N LEU A 45 1.12 -6.16 -6.38
CA LEU A 45 0.35 -5.06 -5.80
C LEU A 45 -0.07 -4.06 -6.89
N GLY A 46 -1.08 -3.25 -6.55
CA GLY A 46 -1.47 -2.06 -7.32
C GLY A 46 -2.42 -2.31 -8.48
N LYS A 47 -2.87 -3.54 -8.72
CA LYS A 47 -3.82 -3.83 -9.79
C LYS A 47 -5.27 -3.75 -9.29
N LYS A 48 -6.21 -3.65 -10.22
CA LYS A 48 -7.63 -3.74 -9.89
C LYS A 48 -7.99 -5.19 -9.50
N PRO A 49 -8.49 -5.44 -8.27
CA PRO A 49 -8.90 -6.77 -7.85
C PRO A 49 -10.23 -7.18 -8.51
N ASN A 50 -10.39 -8.48 -8.75
CA ASN A 50 -11.67 -9.06 -9.19
C ASN A 50 -12.50 -9.53 -7.98
N SER A 51 -11.83 -9.87 -6.88
CA SER A 51 -12.46 -10.38 -5.67
C SER A 51 -11.63 -10.03 -4.42
N LEU A 52 -12.24 -10.13 -3.24
CA LEU A 52 -11.54 -9.93 -1.97
C LEU A 52 -10.40 -10.94 -1.75
N SER A 53 -10.43 -12.11 -2.42
CA SER A 53 -9.37 -13.11 -2.33
C SER A 53 -8.09 -12.71 -3.09
N ASP A 54 -8.13 -11.64 -3.88
CA ASP A 54 -6.95 -11.09 -4.56
C ASP A 54 -6.16 -10.13 -3.67
N ILE A 55 -6.60 -9.96 -2.41
CA ILE A 55 -6.10 -8.92 -1.51
C ILE A 55 -5.71 -9.54 -0.17
N ASP A 56 -4.42 -9.79 0.03
CA ASP A 56 -3.88 -10.28 1.31
C ASP A 56 -3.68 -9.15 2.33
N GLY A 57 -3.60 -7.89 1.88
CA GLY A 57 -3.44 -6.68 2.68
C GLY A 57 -3.50 -5.43 1.81
N GLN A 58 -3.44 -4.24 2.42
CA GLN A 58 -3.38 -2.97 1.66
C GLN A 58 -2.11 -2.20 1.97
N TYR A 59 -1.49 -1.67 0.92
CA TYR A 59 -0.35 -0.78 1.00
C TYR A 59 -0.76 0.58 1.58
N THR A 60 0.01 1.10 2.52
CA THR A 60 -0.35 2.29 3.31
C THR A 60 0.45 3.54 2.96
N GLY A 61 1.26 3.50 1.91
CA GLY A 61 2.06 4.66 1.49
C GLY A 61 3.45 4.76 2.13
N LEU A 62 3.77 3.99 3.19
CA LEU A 62 5.08 4.03 3.83
C LEU A 62 6.06 3.06 3.19
N ILE A 63 7.19 3.58 2.71
CA ILE A 63 8.27 2.82 2.08
C ILE A 63 9.59 3.10 2.79
N LYS A 64 10.36 2.04 3.04
CA LYS A 64 11.77 2.12 3.43
C LYS A 64 12.62 1.55 2.31
N ILE A 65 13.65 2.28 1.91
CA ILE A 65 14.72 1.81 1.02
C ILE A 65 16.01 1.84 1.82
N SER A 66 16.76 0.72 1.84
CA SER A 66 18.06 0.69 2.50
C SER A 66 19.05 1.63 1.80
N HIS A 67 19.95 2.25 2.58
CA HIS A 67 20.88 3.25 2.06
C HIS A 67 21.77 2.75 0.92
N HIS A 68 22.15 1.48 0.95
CA HIS A 68 22.97 0.88 -0.10
C HIS A 68 22.18 0.57 -1.38
N LYS A 69 20.82 0.52 -1.31
CA LYS A 69 19.95 0.28 -2.46
C LYS A 69 19.36 1.55 -3.06
N ILE A 70 19.48 2.68 -2.40
CA ILE A 70 18.86 3.93 -2.86
C ILE A 70 19.34 4.35 -4.26
N LYS A 71 20.62 4.15 -4.57
CA LYS A 71 21.17 4.49 -5.89
C LYS A 71 20.59 3.60 -7.00
N ASP A 72 20.48 2.29 -6.73
CA ASP A 72 19.89 1.34 -7.68
C ASP A 72 18.41 1.66 -7.91
N PHE A 73 17.69 2.00 -6.83
CA PHE A 73 16.28 2.40 -6.89
C PHE A 73 16.04 3.64 -7.75
N ILE A 74 16.86 4.69 -7.57
CA ILE A 74 16.81 5.90 -8.38
C ILE A 74 17.17 5.58 -9.84
N SER A 75 18.25 4.82 -10.06
CA SER A 75 18.68 4.43 -11.39
C SER A 75 17.63 3.62 -12.14
N PHE A 76 16.92 2.73 -11.44
CA PHE A 76 15.82 1.98 -12.04
C PHE A 76 14.69 2.92 -12.52
N TYR A 77 14.29 3.89 -11.70
CA TYR A 77 13.31 4.89 -12.09
C TYR A 77 13.75 5.73 -13.30
N ASP A 78 15.02 6.17 -13.30
CA ASP A 78 15.57 7.01 -14.37
C ASP A 78 15.67 6.28 -15.71
N GLN A 79 15.78 4.94 -15.70
CA GLN A 79 15.85 4.08 -16.90
C GLN A 79 14.47 3.73 -17.47
N LEU A 80 13.38 4.02 -16.77
CA LEU A 80 12.05 3.77 -17.30
C LEU A 80 11.76 4.60 -18.56
N ASP A 81 11.11 3.99 -19.52
CA ASP A 81 10.68 4.67 -20.74
C ASP A 81 9.64 5.74 -20.41
N ARG A 82 9.92 6.99 -20.78
CA ARG A 82 9.06 8.14 -20.48
C ARG A 82 7.95 8.35 -21.50
N PHE A 83 7.91 7.56 -22.57
CA PHE A 83 7.00 7.71 -23.70
C PHE A 83 5.92 6.62 -23.78
N ILE A 84 5.97 5.62 -22.91
CA ILE A 84 4.94 4.59 -22.81
C ILE A 84 3.96 4.89 -21.67
N LEU A 85 2.82 4.17 -21.67
CA LEU A 85 1.86 4.23 -20.59
C LEU A 85 2.12 3.12 -19.57
N TYR A 86 2.04 3.46 -18.30
CA TYR A 86 2.12 2.58 -17.14
C TYR A 86 0.72 2.42 -16.56
N GLU A 87 0.09 1.29 -16.77
CA GLU A 87 -1.31 1.03 -16.43
C GLU A 87 -2.27 2.13 -16.92
N GLY A 88 -2.08 2.56 -18.18
CA GLY A 88 -2.89 3.57 -18.82
C GLY A 88 -2.56 5.02 -18.44
N ARG A 89 -1.51 5.26 -17.64
CA ARG A 89 -1.07 6.59 -17.19
C ARG A 89 0.28 6.95 -17.80
N GLU A 90 0.45 8.23 -18.07
CA GLU A 90 1.75 8.76 -18.46
C GLU A 90 2.78 8.59 -17.34
N PHE A 91 4.06 8.51 -17.69
CA PHE A 91 5.18 8.35 -16.74
C PHE A 91 5.08 9.25 -15.51
N LYS A 92 4.75 10.52 -15.68
CA LYS A 92 4.65 11.50 -14.57
C LYS A 92 3.43 11.29 -13.67
N GLN A 93 2.47 10.50 -14.12
CA GLN A 93 1.23 10.19 -13.41
C GLN A 93 1.19 8.75 -12.91
N MET A 94 2.30 8.01 -13.11
CA MET A 94 2.41 6.63 -12.64
C MET A 94 2.25 6.55 -11.13
N TYR A 95 1.40 5.64 -10.67
CA TYR A 95 1.24 5.39 -9.24
C TYR A 95 2.50 4.75 -8.64
N MET A 96 2.71 4.98 -7.35
CA MET A 96 3.81 4.34 -6.63
C MET A 96 3.64 2.83 -6.58
N THR A 97 2.42 2.31 -6.49
CA THR A 97 2.12 0.88 -6.53
C THR A 97 2.50 0.25 -7.86
N THR A 98 2.23 0.93 -8.97
CA THR A 98 2.69 0.52 -10.31
C THR A 98 4.23 0.47 -10.36
N PHE A 99 4.91 1.50 -9.83
CA PHE A 99 6.37 1.52 -9.80
C PHE A 99 6.97 0.39 -8.95
N LEU A 100 6.37 0.10 -7.80
CA LEU A 100 6.77 -1.03 -6.96
C LEU A 100 6.55 -2.37 -7.67
N GLN A 101 5.45 -2.52 -8.43
CA GLN A 101 5.23 -3.71 -9.25
C GLN A 101 6.31 -3.88 -10.33
N LEU A 102 6.74 -2.80 -10.99
CA LEU A 102 7.84 -2.85 -11.96
C LEU A 102 9.15 -3.32 -11.32
N LEU A 103 9.43 -2.90 -10.08
CA LEU A 103 10.59 -3.40 -9.33
C LEU A 103 10.49 -4.91 -9.07
N ILE A 104 9.31 -5.39 -8.66
CA ILE A 104 9.05 -6.82 -8.45
C ILE A 104 9.27 -7.60 -9.75
N ASP A 105 8.72 -7.13 -10.86
CA ASP A 105 8.82 -7.75 -12.18
C ASP A 105 10.28 -7.78 -12.68
N ALA A 106 11.10 -6.79 -12.26
CA ALA A 106 12.54 -6.76 -12.49
C ALA A 106 13.36 -7.61 -11.51
N GLY A 107 12.72 -8.40 -10.64
CA GLY A 107 13.36 -9.33 -9.71
C GLY A 107 13.76 -8.74 -8.36
N TRP A 108 13.29 -7.54 -8.01
CA TRP A 108 13.51 -6.96 -6.68
C TRP A 108 12.66 -7.68 -5.64
N THR A 109 13.23 -7.87 -4.46
CA THR A 109 12.49 -8.41 -3.31
C THR A 109 11.94 -7.26 -2.48
N ILE A 110 10.61 -7.14 -2.42
CA ILE A 110 9.90 -6.19 -1.57
C ILE A 110 9.27 -6.95 -0.41
N MET A 111 9.64 -6.58 0.81
CA MET A 111 9.10 -7.22 2.02
C MET A 111 8.02 -6.35 2.67
N PRO A 112 6.95 -6.95 3.17
CA PRO A 112 5.97 -6.21 3.95
C PRO A 112 6.47 -5.97 5.38
N ALA A 113 6.21 -4.79 5.92
CA ALA A 113 6.11 -4.57 7.35
C ALA A 113 4.62 -4.59 7.69
N ARG A 114 4.15 -5.75 8.15
CA ARG A 114 2.73 -6.01 8.38
C ARG A 114 2.27 -5.33 9.67
N VAL A 115 1.14 -4.66 9.59
CA VAL A 115 0.40 -4.10 10.72
C VAL A 115 -1.03 -4.61 10.69
N ASN A 116 -1.73 -4.44 11.79
CA ASN A 116 -3.16 -4.70 11.87
C ASN A 116 -3.81 -3.44 12.45
N HIS A 117 -4.30 -2.58 11.56
CA HIS A 117 -4.77 -1.22 11.88
C HIS A 117 -3.64 -0.28 12.40
N GLY A 118 -4.02 0.78 13.10
CA GLY A 118 -3.07 1.77 13.65
C GLY A 118 -2.72 2.89 12.68
N TRP A 119 -3.47 3.03 11.59
CA TRP A 119 -3.38 4.13 10.63
C TRP A 119 -4.77 4.39 10.04
N LEU A 120 -4.96 5.57 9.47
CA LEU A 120 -6.19 5.97 8.79
C LEU A 120 -5.83 6.61 7.46
N GLU A 121 -6.64 6.38 6.45
CA GLU A 121 -6.53 7.04 5.15
C GLU A 121 -7.63 8.09 5.02
N VAL A 122 -7.27 9.30 4.62
CA VAL A 122 -8.19 10.42 4.45
C VAL A 122 -8.01 10.98 3.04
N ASP A 123 -8.82 10.51 2.10
CA ASP A 123 -8.79 10.97 0.71
C ASP A 123 -9.87 12.01 0.42
N THR A 124 -10.95 11.96 1.19
CA THR A 124 -12.13 12.80 0.98
C THR A 124 -12.56 13.53 2.25
N VAL A 125 -13.36 14.57 2.10
CA VAL A 125 -14.01 15.25 3.23
C VAL A 125 -14.97 14.31 3.97
N ASP A 126 -15.55 13.35 3.27
CA ASP A 126 -16.46 12.39 3.90
C ASP A 126 -15.72 11.37 4.77
N ASP A 127 -14.48 10.97 4.40
CA ASP A 127 -13.62 10.19 5.28
C ASP A 127 -13.32 10.94 6.59
N LEU A 128 -12.97 12.23 6.49
CA LEU A 128 -12.70 13.06 7.66
C LEU A 128 -13.91 13.10 8.58
N LYS A 129 -15.09 13.41 8.06
CA LYS A 129 -16.34 13.46 8.84
C LYS A 129 -16.69 12.11 9.46
N LEU A 130 -16.42 11.00 8.73
CA LEU A 130 -16.61 9.66 9.27
C LEU A 130 -15.74 9.43 10.51
N TYR A 131 -14.44 9.78 10.45
CA TYR A 131 -13.53 9.56 11.57
C TYR A 131 -13.81 10.51 12.73
N GLU A 132 -14.19 11.77 12.49
CA GLU A 132 -14.63 12.70 13.53
C GLU A 132 -15.82 12.11 14.30
N ARG A 133 -16.85 11.63 13.59
CA ARG A 133 -18.01 10.98 14.21
C ARG A 133 -17.63 9.73 14.98
N LEU A 134 -16.79 8.84 14.42
CA LEU A 134 -16.35 7.62 15.12
C LEU A 134 -15.53 7.95 16.36
N SER A 135 -14.76 9.03 16.34
CA SER A 135 -14.03 9.53 17.51
C SER A 135 -14.98 10.03 18.60
N GLU A 136 -15.98 10.84 18.25
CA GLU A 136 -17.01 11.34 19.18
C GLU A 136 -17.80 10.19 19.81
N GLU A 137 -18.06 9.12 19.05
CA GLU A 137 -18.76 7.91 19.53
C GLU A 137 -17.87 6.95 20.31
N GLY A 138 -16.57 7.21 20.44
CA GLY A 138 -15.60 6.30 21.09
C GLY A 138 -15.37 4.99 20.32
N LYS A 139 -15.62 4.98 19.01
CA LYS A 139 -15.50 3.79 18.14
C LYS A 139 -14.24 3.78 17.27
N LEU A 140 -13.50 4.88 17.25
CA LEU A 140 -12.29 4.99 16.43
C LEU A 140 -11.15 4.11 16.95
N ASP A 141 -11.11 3.81 18.24
CA ASP A 141 -10.06 3.04 18.92
C ASP A 141 -9.87 1.62 18.37
N VAL A 142 -10.87 1.08 17.67
CA VAL A 142 -10.76 -0.24 17.00
C VAL A 142 -9.79 -0.18 15.83
N LEU A 143 -9.78 0.94 15.11
CA LEU A 143 -8.93 1.17 13.92
C LEU A 143 -7.65 1.92 14.26
N TRP A 144 -7.74 2.82 15.24
CA TRP A 144 -6.65 3.70 15.64
C TRP A 144 -6.43 3.61 17.14
N LYS A 145 -5.40 2.88 17.57
CA LYS A 145 -4.92 2.92 18.95
C LYS A 145 -3.65 3.76 18.98
N VAL A 146 -3.70 4.89 19.64
CA VAL A 146 -2.49 5.57 20.09
C VAL A 146 -1.93 4.70 21.21
N ASN A 147 -0.85 3.95 20.95
CA ASN A 147 -0.13 3.29 22.02
C ASN A 147 0.52 4.40 22.87
N GLU A 148 0.03 4.58 24.08
CA GLU A 148 0.65 5.41 25.12
C GLU A 148 2.01 4.87 25.51
#